data_5235bb967d995477a1cca8b914aed24c
#
_entry.id   5235bb967d995477a1cca8b914aed24c
#
_cell.length_a   1.000
_cell.length_b   1.000
_cell.length_c   1.000
_cell.angle_alpha   90.00
_cell.angle_beta   90.00
_cell.angle_gamma   90.00
#
_symmetry.space_group_name_H-M   'P 1'
#
loop_
_entity.id
_entity.type
_entity.pdbx_description
1 polymer ?
#
loop_
_entity_poly.entity_id
_entity_poly.type
_entity_poly.pdbx_seq_one_letter_code
_entity_poly.pdbx_strand_id
1 'polypeptide(L)'
;EEVDQVAEVDVVVEEVTEPEPEPEPEPEPELEAVDPFAVEVTPGTDSDSDGLSDTEEKTIYNTNPRLPDTDSDGFLDGNEVFHRYNPAAPGTLLEEGIVVLETRSVAESETVDYTFTFPAVWETSVDSDDVFILDAQTGQGFRIWAVEKDSAQSLDAWTEDMTTLEEPLEGTTKNGLPMMSSQNQLIAYVDLGFAVLVMEYDTGLKARVDYLQTMQMMLNSVE
;
A
#
# COMPACT_ATOMS: atom_id res chain seq x y z
N GLU A 1 0.64 -64.61 86.49
CA GLU A 1 0.07 -64.91 85.19
C GLU A 1 0.18 -63.69 84.30
N GLU A 2 1.06 -63.85 83.39
CA GLU A 2 1.59 -62.85 82.47
C GLU A 2 0.61 -62.64 81.31
N VAL A 3 0.19 -61.45 81.06
CA VAL A 3 -0.56 -61.09 79.85
C VAL A 3 0.37 -60.34 78.92
N ASP A 4 0.59 -60.99 77.84
CA ASP A 4 1.44 -60.57 76.71
C ASP A 4 0.83 -59.35 76.04
N GLN A 5 1.61 -58.25 75.98
CA GLN A 5 1.23 -57.03 75.31
C GLN A 5 1.77 -57.09 73.87
N VAL A 6 0.90 -57.28 72.93
CA VAL A 6 1.24 -57.19 71.49
C VAL A 6 1.30 -55.72 71.11
N ALA A 7 2.48 -55.30 70.68
CA ALA A 7 2.76 -53.96 70.15
C ALA A 7 2.12 -53.84 68.78
N GLU A 8 1.23 -52.87 68.61
CA GLU A 8 0.67 -52.42 67.34
C GLU A 8 1.78 -51.68 66.59
N VAL A 9 2.15 -52.18 65.45
CA VAL A 9 3.09 -51.51 64.54
C VAL A 9 2.29 -50.61 63.59
N ASP A 10 2.44 -49.31 63.81
CA ASP A 10 1.85 -48.27 62.96
C ASP A 10 2.61 -48.26 61.63
N VAL A 11 1.96 -48.77 60.58
CA VAL A 11 2.48 -48.72 59.20
C VAL A 11 2.17 -47.34 58.60
N VAL A 12 3.14 -46.47 58.63
CA VAL A 12 3.09 -45.20 57.86
C VAL A 12 3.17 -45.55 56.37
N VAL A 13 2.05 -45.44 55.68
CA VAL A 13 1.96 -45.50 54.22
C VAL A 13 2.44 -44.14 53.68
N GLU A 14 3.65 -44.05 53.20
CA GLU A 14 4.09 -42.88 52.40
C GLU A 14 3.29 -42.87 51.10
N GLU A 15 2.47 -41.84 50.95
CA GLU A 15 1.76 -41.52 49.73
C GLU A 15 2.77 -41.11 48.66
N VAL A 16 3.04 -41.99 47.70
CA VAL A 16 3.87 -41.72 46.56
C VAL A 16 3.06 -40.77 45.64
N THR A 17 3.34 -39.48 45.72
CA THR A 17 2.81 -38.51 44.75
C THR A 17 3.48 -38.80 43.40
N GLU A 18 2.67 -39.14 42.37
CA GLU A 18 3.11 -39.18 40.98
C GLU A 18 3.67 -37.80 40.60
N PRO A 19 4.84 -37.75 39.90
CA PRO A 19 5.36 -36.50 39.43
C PRO A 19 4.34 -35.86 38.44
N GLU A 20 4.08 -34.55 38.62
CA GLU A 20 3.34 -33.76 37.64
C GLU A 20 4.00 -33.92 36.24
N PRO A 21 3.16 -34.10 35.19
CA PRO A 21 3.70 -34.16 33.84
C PRO A 21 4.48 -32.88 33.52
N GLU A 22 5.67 -33.04 33.00
CA GLU A 22 6.45 -31.91 32.47
C GLU A 22 5.62 -31.17 31.42
N PRO A 23 5.62 -29.81 31.43
CA PRO A 23 4.90 -29.05 30.41
C PRO A 23 5.43 -29.45 29.02
N GLU A 24 4.51 -29.73 28.11
CA GLU A 24 4.85 -29.95 26.71
C GLU A 24 5.64 -28.73 26.20
N PRO A 25 6.72 -28.93 25.45
CA PRO A 25 7.47 -27.81 24.88
C PRO A 25 6.52 -26.95 24.02
N GLU A 26 6.53 -25.64 24.28
CA GLU A 26 5.84 -24.69 23.40
C GLU A 26 6.31 -24.92 21.95
N PRO A 27 5.39 -24.93 20.97
CA PRO A 27 5.78 -25.07 19.57
C PRO A 27 6.80 -23.98 19.24
N GLU A 28 7.96 -24.38 18.73
CA GLU A 28 8.94 -23.45 18.20
C GLU A 28 8.24 -22.58 17.15
N PRO A 29 8.47 -21.25 17.14
CA PRO A 29 7.87 -20.38 16.13
C PRO A 29 8.27 -20.92 14.75
N GLU A 30 7.27 -21.26 13.96
CA GLU A 30 7.44 -21.67 12.58
C GLU A 30 8.09 -20.49 11.85
N LEU A 31 9.35 -20.62 11.48
CA LEU A 31 10.04 -19.59 10.69
C LEU A 31 9.30 -19.53 9.37
N GLU A 32 8.54 -18.45 9.16
CA GLU A 32 7.92 -18.15 7.87
C GLU A 32 9.04 -18.23 6.81
N ALA A 33 8.79 -19.00 5.76
CA ALA A 33 9.74 -19.18 4.67
C ALA A 33 9.91 -17.83 3.98
N VAL A 34 10.95 -17.09 4.36
CA VAL A 34 11.33 -15.84 3.70
C VAL A 34 11.68 -16.21 2.26
N ASP A 35 10.90 -15.70 1.30
CA ASP A 35 11.24 -15.84 -0.11
C ASP A 35 12.60 -15.16 -0.33
N PRO A 36 13.67 -15.93 -0.68
CA PRO A 36 15.01 -15.35 -0.85
C PRO A 36 15.10 -14.42 -2.05
N PHE A 37 14.03 -14.31 -2.85
CA PHE A 37 13.90 -13.39 -3.98
C PHE A 37 12.91 -12.26 -3.73
N ALA A 38 12.27 -12.21 -2.54
CA ALA A 38 11.46 -11.07 -2.16
C ALA A 38 12.37 -9.84 -2.04
N VAL A 39 12.24 -8.93 -2.97
CA VAL A 39 12.98 -7.66 -2.92
C VAL A 39 12.29 -6.80 -1.85
N GLU A 40 12.99 -6.58 -0.74
CA GLU A 40 12.52 -5.67 0.29
C GLU A 40 12.52 -4.25 -0.26
N VAL A 41 11.34 -3.66 -0.35
CA VAL A 41 11.16 -2.32 -0.90
C VAL A 41 11.35 -1.31 0.23
N THR A 42 12.21 -0.33 0.00
CA THR A 42 12.47 0.74 0.98
C THR A 42 11.83 2.05 0.51
N PRO A 43 11.27 2.87 1.42
CA PRO A 43 10.76 4.20 1.05
C PRO A 43 11.88 5.12 0.56
N GLY A 44 11.52 6.08 -0.29
CA GLY A 44 12.38 7.19 -0.68
C GLY A 44 12.88 7.99 0.52
N THR A 45 13.96 8.72 0.33
CA THR A 45 14.45 9.64 1.37
C THR A 45 13.50 10.84 1.43
N ASP A 46 13.02 11.16 2.61
CA ASP A 46 12.26 12.35 2.95
C ASP A 46 13.07 13.08 4.04
N SER A 47 13.75 14.17 3.66
CA SER A 47 14.75 14.81 4.52
C SER A 47 14.17 15.76 5.56
N ASP A 48 12.97 16.28 5.36
CA ASP A 48 12.28 17.22 6.27
C ASP A 48 10.99 16.67 6.87
N SER A 49 10.61 15.45 6.45
CA SER A 49 9.48 14.69 7.01
C SER A 49 8.11 15.35 6.74
N ASP A 50 7.92 15.87 5.55
CA ASP A 50 6.65 16.47 5.11
C ASP A 50 5.73 15.51 4.34
N GLY A 51 6.27 14.33 3.97
CA GLY A 51 5.56 13.28 3.24
C GLY A 51 5.93 13.19 1.76
N LEU A 52 6.68 14.13 1.19
CA LEU A 52 7.31 14.01 -0.11
C LEU A 52 8.70 13.38 0.01
N SER A 53 9.09 12.59 -0.94
CA SER A 53 10.49 12.20 -1.05
C SER A 53 11.31 13.34 -1.65
N ASP A 54 12.60 13.42 -1.27
CA ASP A 54 13.56 14.34 -1.92
C ASP A 54 13.56 14.24 -3.45
N THR A 55 13.16 13.09 -3.99
CA THR A 55 13.07 12.85 -5.43
C THR A 55 11.85 13.52 -6.03
N GLU A 56 10.67 13.34 -5.43
CA GLU A 56 9.42 14.00 -5.84
C GLU A 56 9.58 15.52 -5.84
N GLU A 57 10.13 16.05 -4.77
CA GLU A 57 10.37 17.48 -4.60
C GLU A 57 11.23 18.07 -5.72
N LYS A 58 12.37 17.42 -6.00
CA LYS A 58 13.34 17.90 -7.00
C LYS A 58 12.90 17.70 -8.44
N THR A 59 12.16 16.61 -8.73
CA THR A 59 11.88 16.21 -10.10
C THR A 59 10.50 16.60 -10.59
N ILE A 60 9.54 16.82 -9.66
CA ILE A 60 8.14 17.10 -10.01
C ILE A 60 7.71 18.47 -9.48
N TYR A 61 7.77 18.66 -8.15
CA TYR A 61 7.09 19.78 -7.47
C TYR A 61 7.95 21.02 -7.34
N ASN A 62 9.27 20.92 -7.51
CA ASN A 62 10.24 22.01 -7.39
C ASN A 62 10.20 22.66 -6.00
N THR A 63 10.04 21.86 -4.96
CA THR A 63 10.11 22.25 -3.56
C THR A 63 11.51 22.05 -2.99
N ASN A 64 11.70 22.41 -1.72
CA ASN A 64 13.01 22.34 -1.06
C ASN A 64 13.05 21.15 -0.06
N PRO A 65 13.81 20.08 -0.32
CA PRO A 65 13.88 18.87 0.52
C PRO A 65 14.40 19.05 1.95
N ARG A 66 14.45 20.25 2.45
CA ARG A 66 14.88 20.59 3.80
C ARG A 66 13.96 21.62 4.47
N LEU A 67 12.86 21.90 3.83
CA LEU A 67 11.90 22.89 4.28
C LEU A 67 10.48 22.34 4.06
N PRO A 68 9.83 21.80 5.08
CA PRO A 68 8.59 21.05 4.96
C PRO A 68 7.37 21.88 4.51
N ASP A 69 7.51 23.19 4.38
CA ASP A 69 6.54 24.16 3.89
C ASP A 69 7.32 25.18 3.05
N THR A 70 7.44 24.90 1.75
CA THR A 70 8.35 25.63 0.85
C THR A 70 7.90 27.06 0.61
N ASP A 71 6.59 27.32 0.44
CA ASP A 71 6.07 28.67 0.19
C ASP A 71 5.65 29.42 1.45
N SER A 72 5.73 28.75 2.61
CA SER A 72 5.46 29.31 3.95
C SER A 72 4.03 29.79 4.15
N ASP A 73 3.06 29.08 3.57
CA ASP A 73 1.63 29.38 3.72
C ASP A 73 0.97 28.67 4.92
N GLY A 74 1.69 27.72 5.55
CA GLY A 74 1.28 26.99 6.76
C GLY A 74 0.77 25.59 6.51
N PHE A 75 0.82 25.10 5.28
CA PHE A 75 0.59 23.70 4.93
C PHE A 75 1.93 23.03 4.58
N LEU A 76 2.02 21.72 4.81
CA LEU A 76 3.19 20.94 4.43
C LEU A 76 3.13 20.61 2.95
N ASP A 77 4.26 20.64 2.24
CA ASP A 77 4.33 20.39 0.80
C ASP A 77 3.67 19.04 0.42
N GLY A 78 3.96 17.97 1.17
CA GLY A 78 3.32 16.67 0.93
C GLY A 78 1.82 16.64 1.16
N ASN A 79 1.30 17.43 2.11
CA ASN A 79 -0.14 17.56 2.32
C ASN A 79 -0.81 18.32 1.17
N GLU A 80 -0.18 19.34 0.64
CA GLU A 80 -0.69 20.11 -0.50
C GLU A 80 -0.74 19.22 -1.76
N VAL A 81 0.33 18.47 -2.05
CA VAL A 81 0.36 17.50 -3.15
C VAL A 81 -0.76 16.47 -3.02
N PHE A 82 -0.92 15.88 -1.83
CA PHE A 82 -2.02 14.93 -1.57
C PHE A 82 -3.39 15.54 -1.89
N HIS A 83 -3.54 16.85 -1.64
CA HIS A 83 -4.74 17.61 -1.90
C HIS A 83 -4.80 18.24 -3.29
N ARG A 84 -3.78 18.02 -4.13
CA ARG A 84 -3.64 18.54 -5.50
C ARG A 84 -3.44 20.05 -5.56
N TYR A 85 -2.93 20.66 -4.49
CA TYR A 85 -2.46 22.04 -4.48
C TYR A 85 -0.98 22.11 -4.86
N ASN A 86 -0.54 23.29 -5.33
CA ASN A 86 0.86 23.53 -5.68
C ASN A 86 1.66 23.88 -4.42
N PRO A 87 2.63 23.04 -3.98
CA PRO A 87 3.36 23.26 -2.72
C PRO A 87 4.42 24.36 -2.80
N ALA A 88 4.69 24.89 -3.98
CA ALA A 88 5.71 25.94 -4.18
C ALA A 88 5.10 27.33 -4.39
N ALA A 89 3.77 27.44 -4.57
CA ALA A 89 3.06 28.69 -4.84
C ALA A 89 1.54 28.51 -4.75
N PRO A 90 0.75 29.58 -4.58
CA PRO A 90 -0.70 29.49 -4.60
C PRO A 90 -1.24 28.91 -5.91
N GLY A 91 -2.24 28.02 -5.82
CA GLY A 91 -2.92 27.43 -6.98
C GLY A 91 -3.05 25.91 -6.87
N THR A 92 -3.55 25.28 -7.92
CA THR A 92 -3.63 23.82 -8.01
C THR A 92 -2.54 23.26 -8.92
N LEU A 93 -2.16 22.01 -8.71
CA LEU A 93 -1.18 21.33 -9.56
C LEU A 93 -1.59 21.34 -11.05
N LEU A 94 -2.88 21.22 -11.31
CA LEU A 94 -3.41 21.18 -12.68
C LEU A 94 -3.40 22.58 -13.34
N GLU A 95 -3.82 23.63 -12.62
CA GLU A 95 -3.82 25.01 -13.14
C GLU A 95 -2.41 25.49 -13.45
N GLU A 96 -1.43 25.11 -12.66
CA GLU A 96 -0.02 25.48 -12.83
C GLU A 96 0.72 24.55 -13.83
N GLY A 97 0.03 23.53 -14.36
CA GLY A 97 0.60 22.62 -15.36
C GLY A 97 1.68 21.68 -14.82
N ILE A 98 1.74 21.49 -13.50
CA ILE A 98 2.63 20.53 -12.84
C ILE A 98 2.15 19.10 -13.11
N VAL A 99 0.84 18.91 -13.17
CA VAL A 99 0.20 17.68 -13.61
C VAL A 99 -0.66 17.92 -14.84
N VAL A 100 -0.93 16.85 -15.58
CA VAL A 100 -1.85 16.83 -16.71
C VAL A 100 -2.99 15.86 -16.45
N LEU A 101 -4.14 16.14 -17.05
CA LEU A 101 -5.32 15.28 -17.00
C LEU A 101 -5.28 14.29 -18.15
N GLU A 102 -5.42 13.01 -17.87
CA GLU A 102 -5.63 11.94 -18.85
C GLU A 102 -7.07 11.46 -18.78
N THR A 103 -7.62 11.14 -19.94
CA THR A 103 -8.94 10.52 -20.08
C THR A 103 -8.78 9.23 -20.86
N ARG A 104 -9.26 8.13 -20.29
CA ARG A 104 -9.22 6.81 -20.90
C ARG A 104 -10.59 6.16 -20.83
N SER A 105 -10.83 5.27 -21.78
CA SER A 105 -12.08 4.50 -21.86
C SER A 105 -11.83 3.06 -21.42
N VAL A 106 -12.82 2.47 -20.77
CA VAL A 106 -12.85 1.03 -20.45
C VAL A 106 -13.72 0.34 -21.49
N ALA A 107 -13.07 -0.59 -22.23
CA ALA A 107 -13.65 -1.64 -23.06
C ALA A 107 -14.61 -1.37 -24.23
N GLU A 108 -14.76 -2.44 -25.04
CA GLU A 108 -15.30 -2.42 -26.40
C GLU A 108 -16.83 -2.26 -26.51
N SER A 109 -17.62 -2.39 -25.43
CA SER A 109 -19.08 -2.48 -25.51
C SER A 109 -19.88 -1.39 -24.81
N GLU A 110 -19.38 -0.82 -23.73
CA GLU A 110 -19.96 0.36 -23.07
C GLU A 110 -18.80 1.22 -22.57
N THR A 111 -18.54 2.33 -23.24
CA THR A 111 -17.44 3.23 -22.88
C THR A 111 -17.72 3.86 -21.52
N VAL A 112 -17.10 3.33 -20.49
CA VAL A 112 -16.92 4.05 -19.24
C VAL A 112 -15.61 4.82 -19.38
N ASP A 113 -15.71 6.13 -19.42
CA ASP A 113 -14.55 6.99 -19.41
C ASP A 113 -14.18 7.24 -17.94
N TYR A 114 -12.88 7.17 -17.65
CA TYR A 114 -12.33 7.59 -16.38
C TYR A 114 -11.22 8.59 -16.60
N THR A 115 -11.02 9.44 -15.64
CA THR A 115 -9.94 10.44 -15.68
C THR A 115 -9.03 10.33 -14.47
N PHE A 116 -7.79 10.70 -14.65
CA PHE A 116 -6.84 10.87 -13.56
C PHE A 116 -5.77 11.89 -13.97
N THR A 117 -5.04 12.42 -12.98
CA THR A 117 -3.93 13.34 -13.22
C THR A 117 -2.60 12.68 -12.92
N PHE A 118 -1.56 13.04 -13.67
CA PHE A 118 -0.18 12.57 -13.46
C PHE A 118 0.83 13.70 -13.74
N PRO A 119 2.08 13.60 -13.25
CA PRO A 119 3.11 14.62 -13.47
C PRO A 119 3.39 14.88 -14.95
N ALA A 120 3.31 16.13 -15.35
CA ALA A 120 3.50 16.56 -16.75
C ALA A 120 4.93 16.30 -17.29
N VAL A 121 5.89 16.11 -16.39
CA VAL A 121 7.30 15.86 -16.72
C VAL A 121 7.60 14.39 -17.04
N TRP A 122 6.65 13.48 -16.83
CA TRP A 122 6.83 12.06 -17.09
C TRP A 122 6.55 11.71 -18.55
N GLU A 123 7.28 10.72 -19.06
CA GLU A 123 7.00 10.18 -20.38
C GLU A 123 5.84 9.18 -20.32
N THR A 124 5.03 9.16 -21.38
CA THR A 124 3.88 8.29 -21.47
C THR A 124 3.95 7.37 -22.67
N SER A 125 3.45 6.15 -22.53
CA SER A 125 3.24 5.20 -23.62
C SER A 125 2.06 4.30 -23.33
N VAL A 126 1.61 3.56 -24.35
CA VAL A 126 0.56 2.53 -24.21
C VAL A 126 1.10 1.26 -24.83
N ASP A 127 1.00 0.15 -24.14
CA ASP A 127 1.44 -1.15 -24.66
C ASP A 127 0.36 -1.86 -25.49
N SER A 128 0.65 -3.08 -25.95
CA SER A 128 -0.26 -3.87 -26.79
C SER A 128 -1.54 -4.32 -26.07
N ASP A 129 -1.54 -4.30 -24.75
CA ASP A 129 -2.65 -4.74 -23.89
C ASP A 129 -3.45 -3.55 -23.34
N ASP A 130 -3.28 -2.37 -23.96
CA ASP A 130 -3.87 -1.09 -23.58
C ASP A 130 -3.49 -0.60 -22.18
N VAL A 131 -2.37 -1.07 -21.64
CA VAL A 131 -1.83 -0.58 -20.37
C VAL A 131 -1.16 0.77 -20.61
N PHE A 132 -1.61 1.79 -19.87
CA PHE A 132 -0.99 3.11 -19.87
C PHE A 132 0.24 3.11 -18.97
N ILE A 133 1.38 3.45 -19.52
CA ILE A 133 2.67 3.41 -18.85
C ILE A 133 3.15 4.83 -18.63
N LEU A 134 3.52 5.14 -17.39
CA LEU A 134 4.17 6.37 -16.97
C LEU A 134 5.63 6.06 -16.61
N ASP A 135 6.58 6.71 -17.27
CA ASP A 135 8.01 6.59 -16.99
C ASP A 135 8.51 7.88 -16.34
N ALA A 136 8.92 7.79 -15.08
CA ALA A 136 9.52 8.91 -14.35
C ALA A 136 10.95 9.24 -14.76
N GLN A 137 11.52 8.50 -15.74
CA GLN A 137 12.89 8.65 -16.24
C GLN A 137 13.98 8.41 -15.17
N THR A 138 13.60 7.86 -14.04
CA THR A 138 14.50 7.49 -12.94
C THR A 138 14.74 5.98 -12.86
N GLY A 139 14.08 5.23 -13.77
CA GLY A 139 13.98 3.78 -13.77
C GLY A 139 12.85 3.27 -12.89
N GLN A 140 11.94 4.15 -12.50
CA GLN A 140 10.69 3.85 -11.81
C GLN A 140 9.52 4.40 -12.64
N GLY A 141 8.32 3.88 -12.42
CA GLY A 141 7.16 4.32 -13.16
C GLY A 141 5.86 3.68 -12.67
N PHE A 142 4.82 3.79 -13.48
CA PHE A 142 3.51 3.24 -13.16
C PHE A 142 2.91 2.56 -14.38
N ARG A 143 2.15 1.52 -14.12
CA ARG A 143 1.30 0.84 -15.08
C ARG A 143 -0.15 1.03 -14.64
N ILE A 144 -0.98 1.51 -15.55
CA ILE A 144 -2.37 1.87 -15.24
C ILE A 144 -3.26 1.25 -16.32
N TRP A 145 -4.23 0.46 -15.90
CA TRP A 145 -5.22 -0.15 -16.78
C TRP A 145 -6.55 -0.33 -16.05
N ALA A 146 -7.60 -0.61 -16.79
CA ALA A 146 -8.89 -0.89 -16.21
C ALA A 146 -9.39 -2.27 -16.64
N VAL A 147 -10.02 -2.98 -15.72
CA VAL A 147 -10.59 -4.32 -15.93
C VAL A 147 -12.09 -4.24 -15.73
N GLU A 148 -12.87 -4.71 -16.70
CA GLU A 148 -14.34 -4.78 -16.57
C GLU A 148 -14.75 -5.60 -15.35
N LYS A 149 -15.79 -5.15 -14.69
CA LYS A 149 -16.38 -5.77 -13.51
C LYS A 149 -17.89 -5.78 -13.64
N ASP A 150 -18.56 -6.82 -13.13
CA ASP A 150 -20.00 -6.77 -12.94
C ASP A 150 -20.36 -5.62 -11.98
N SER A 151 -21.24 -4.74 -12.38
CA SER A 151 -21.67 -3.60 -11.56
C SER A 151 -22.32 -3.98 -10.24
N ALA A 152 -22.80 -5.21 -10.10
CA ALA A 152 -23.35 -5.76 -8.86
C ALA A 152 -22.29 -6.38 -7.94
N GLN A 153 -21.06 -6.62 -8.46
CA GLN A 153 -19.95 -7.16 -7.68
C GLN A 153 -19.29 -6.04 -6.87
N SER A 154 -19.07 -6.26 -5.57
CA SER A 154 -18.28 -5.33 -4.76
C SER A 154 -16.79 -5.40 -5.09
N LEU A 155 -16.03 -4.38 -4.71
CA LEU A 155 -14.57 -4.39 -4.89
C LEU A 155 -13.91 -5.54 -4.11
N ASP A 156 -14.38 -5.84 -2.89
CA ASP A 156 -13.90 -6.97 -2.08
C ASP A 156 -14.05 -8.30 -2.82
N ALA A 157 -15.26 -8.60 -3.30
CA ALA A 157 -15.53 -9.83 -4.02
C ALA A 157 -14.73 -9.92 -5.32
N TRP A 158 -14.51 -8.79 -5.98
CA TRP A 158 -13.70 -8.75 -7.20
C TRP A 158 -12.22 -9.02 -6.89
N THR A 159 -11.68 -8.40 -5.84
CA THR A 159 -10.27 -8.60 -5.44
C THR A 159 -10.01 -10.02 -4.96
N GLU A 160 -10.91 -10.63 -4.22
CA GLU A 160 -10.83 -12.05 -3.83
C GLU A 160 -10.79 -13.00 -5.04
N ASP A 161 -11.58 -12.72 -6.07
CA ASP A 161 -11.67 -13.56 -7.27
C ASP A 161 -10.49 -13.35 -8.24
N MET A 162 -10.04 -12.12 -8.39
CA MET A 162 -9.15 -11.70 -9.48
C MET A 162 -7.70 -11.49 -9.07
N THR A 163 -7.42 -11.43 -7.77
CA THR A 163 -6.08 -11.12 -7.27
C THR A 163 -5.62 -12.11 -6.20
N THR A 164 -4.32 -12.08 -5.90
CA THR A 164 -3.73 -12.80 -4.75
C THR A 164 -3.40 -11.84 -3.61
N LEU A 165 -4.13 -10.71 -3.52
CA LEU A 165 -3.87 -9.68 -2.53
C LEU A 165 -4.26 -10.18 -1.14
N GLU A 166 -3.27 -10.29 -0.25
CA GLU A 166 -3.47 -10.71 1.13
C GLU A 166 -3.66 -9.47 2.01
N GLU A 167 -4.67 -9.50 2.88
CA GLU A 167 -4.97 -8.44 3.85
C GLU A 167 -4.92 -7.02 3.26
N PRO A 168 -5.74 -6.68 2.25
CA PRO A 168 -5.69 -5.38 1.59
C PRO A 168 -5.99 -4.24 2.58
N LEU A 169 -5.37 -3.08 2.33
CA LEU A 169 -5.75 -1.84 2.99
C LEU A 169 -6.96 -1.26 2.27
N GLU A 170 -8.06 -1.11 3.00
CA GLU A 170 -9.28 -0.50 2.47
C GLU A 170 -9.25 1.02 2.61
N GLY A 171 -9.84 1.71 1.65
CA GLY A 171 -9.93 3.16 1.65
C GLY A 171 -10.93 3.69 0.64
N THR A 172 -10.90 4.99 0.46
CA THR A 172 -11.66 5.69 -0.58
C THR A 172 -10.80 6.78 -1.20
N THR A 173 -10.96 7.01 -2.49
CA THR A 173 -10.38 8.19 -3.13
C THR A 173 -11.05 9.47 -2.59
N LYS A 174 -10.47 10.63 -2.87
CA LYS A 174 -11.10 11.91 -2.50
C LYS A 174 -12.46 12.16 -3.15
N ASN A 175 -12.70 11.53 -4.29
CA ASN A 175 -13.98 11.60 -4.99
C ASN A 175 -14.99 10.56 -4.47
N GLY A 176 -14.61 9.80 -3.42
CA GLY A 176 -15.49 8.84 -2.74
C GLY A 176 -15.58 7.48 -3.42
N LEU A 177 -14.71 7.18 -4.38
CA LEU A 177 -14.65 5.85 -5.01
C LEU A 177 -14.02 4.85 -4.03
N PRO A 178 -14.59 3.66 -3.84
CA PRO A 178 -13.97 2.61 -3.04
C PRO A 178 -12.60 2.23 -3.60
N MET A 179 -11.65 2.01 -2.71
CA MET A 179 -10.27 1.68 -3.07
C MET A 179 -9.72 0.60 -2.16
N MET A 180 -8.89 -0.26 -2.71
CA MET A 180 -8.06 -1.22 -1.99
C MET A 180 -6.62 -1.10 -2.43
N SER A 181 -5.68 -1.37 -1.54
CA SER A 181 -4.26 -1.42 -1.91
C SER A 181 -3.53 -2.54 -1.18
N SER A 182 -2.39 -2.94 -1.73
CA SER A 182 -1.46 -3.85 -1.06
C SER A 182 -0.87 -3.21 0.20
N GLN A 183 -0.40 -4.03 1.14
CA GLN A 183 0.23 -3.57 2.38
C GLN A 183 1.43 -2.65 2.14
N ASN A 184 2.20 -2.89 1.09
CA ASN A 184 3.31 -2.05 0.67
C ASN A 184 2.90 -0.85 -0.20
N GLN A 185 1.61 -0.69 -0.48
CA GLN A 185 1.00 0.38 -1.29
C GLN A 185 1.56 0.49 -2.73
N LEU A 186 2.13 -0.60 -3.27
CA LEU A 186 2.66 -0.59 -4.64
C LEU A 186 1.62 -0.98 -5.70
N ILE A 187 0.47 -1.48 -5.30
CA ILE A 187 -0.65 -1.73 -6.19
C ILE A 187 -1.93 -1.25 -5.53
N ALA A 188 -2.76 -0.57 -6.30
CA ALA A 188 -4.06 -0.08 -5.86
C ALA A 188 -5.14 -0.42 -6.89
N TYR A 189 -6.34 -0.65 -6.37
CA TYR A 189 -7.56 -0.97 -7.10
C TYR A 189 -8.63 0.06 -6.76
N VAL A 190 -9.19 0.75 -7.75
CA VAL A 190 -10.25 1.75 -7.55
C VAL A 190 -11.50 1.29 -8.27
N ASP A 191 -12.62 1.22 -7.55
CA ASP A 191 -13.91 0.81 -8.10
C ASP A 191 -14.55 1.97 -8.89
N LEU A 192 -14.65 1.82 -10.21
CA LEU A 192 -15.32 2.74 -11.11
C LEU A 192 -16.80 2.37 -11.34
N GLY A 193 -17.32 1.34 -10.64
CA GLY A 193 -18.65 0.79 -10.80
C GLY A 193 -18.69 -0.38 -11.81
N PHE A 194 -18.48 -0.13 -13.09
CA PHE A 194 -18.44 -1.18 -14.14
C PHE A 194 -17.05 -1.73 -14.42
N ALA A 195 -16.03 -1.15 -13.83
CA ALA A 195 -14.65 -1.53 -13.99
C ALA A 195 -13.89 -1.28 -12.71
N VAL A 196 -12.73 -1.92 -12.59
CA VAL A 196 -11.72 -1.64 -11.56
C VAL A 196 -10.50 -1.04 -12.26
N LEU A 197 -10.15 0.17 -11.87
CA LEU A 197 -8.87 0.77 -12.25
C LEU A 197 -7.78 0.12 -11.41
N VAL A 198 -6.74 -0.36 -12.07
CA VAL A 198 -5.53 -0.90 -11.44
C VAL A 198 -4.39 0.08 -11.67
N MET A 199 -3.72 0.45 -10.59
CA MET A 199 -2.51 1.27 -10.63
C MET A 199 -1.39 0.50 -9.93
N GLU A 200 -0.39 0.12 -10.69
CA GLU A 200 0.78 -0.61 -10.22
C GLU A 200 2.01 0.29 -10.28
N TYR A 201 2.74 0.36 -9.18
CA TYR A 201 4.00 1.07 -9.10
C TYR A 201 5.16 0.15 -9.46
N ASP A 202 5.88 0.45 -10.54
CA ASP A 202 7.11 -0.22 -10.92
C ASP A 202 8.32 0.46 -10.26
N THR A 203 8.88 -0.18 -9.25
CA THR A 203 10.07 0.33 -8.53
C THR A 203 11.36 0.18 -9.33
N GLY A 204 11.29 -0.48 -10.50
CA GLY A 204 12.46 -0.81 -11.30
C GLY A 204 13.48 -1.68 -10.56
N LEU A 205 14.74 -1.50 -10.88
CA LEU A 205 15.83 -2.28 -10.27
C LEU A 205 16.28 -1.78 -8.89
N LYS A 206 15.77 -0.63 -8.44
CA LYS A 206 16.28 0.03 -7.22
C LYS A 206 15.65 -0.49 -5.93
N ALA A 207 14.52 -1.19 -6.00
CA ALA A 207 13.76 -1.63 -4.84
C ALA A 207 13.46 -0.48 -3.83
N ARG A 208 13.35 0.76 -4.35
CA ARG A 208 13.06 1.96 -3.58
C ARG A 208 11.82 2.65 -4.15
N VAL A 209 10.97 3.15 -3.29
CA VAL A 209 9.72 3.84 -3.66
C VAL A 209 9.92 5.34 -3.49
N ASP A 210 10.23 6.02 -4.58
CA ASP A 210 10.50 7.45 -4.57
C ASP A 210 9.25 8.32 -4.86
N TYR A 211 8.12 7.74 -5.32
CA TYR A 211 6.94 8.48 -5.79
C TYR A 211 5.63 8.04 -5.13
N LEU A 212 5.68 7.67 -3.85
CA LEU A 212 4.49 7.16 -3.15
C LEU A 212 3.42 8.25 -2.96
N GLN A 213 3.82 9.46 -2.59
CA GLN A 213 2.89 10.56 -2.41
C GLN A 213 2.26 10.99 -3.74
N THR A 214 3.05 10.96 -4.81
CA THR A 214 2.56 11.19 -6.17
C THR A 214 1.54 10.12 -6.58
N MET A 215 1.78 8.83 -6.27
CA MET A 215 0.79 7.77 -6.50
C MET A 215 -0.52 8.05 -5.76
N GLN A 216 -0.46 8.45 -4.50
CA GLN A 216 -1.66 8.80 -3.72
C GLN A 216 -2.39 10.01 -4.31
N MET A 217 -1.66 11.02 -4.78
CA MET A 217 -2.22 12.17 -5.50
C MET A 217 -2.96 11.72 -6.77
N MET A 218 -2.35 10.83 -7.56
CA MET A 218 -2.95 10.27 -8.78
C MET A 218 -4.23 9.50 -8.45
N LEU A 219 -4.20 8.59 -7.46
CA LEU A 219 -5.38 7.83 -6.99
C LEU A 219 -6.50 8.76 -6.51
N ASN A 220 -6.17 9.83 -5.79
CA ASN A 220 -7.11 10.83 -5.32
C ASN A 220 -7.70 11.71 -6.43
N SER A 221 -7.13 11.66 -7.63
CA SER A 221 -7.61 12.41 -8.78
C SER A 221 -8.56 11.60 -9.68
N VAL A 222 -8.72 10.31 -9.43
CA VAL A 222 -9.59 9.41 -10.23
C VAL A 222 -11.05 9.84 -10.14
N GLU A 223 -11.70 10.01 -11.30
CA GLU A 223 -13.10 10.37 -11.48
C GLU A 223 -13.77 9.48 -12.53
#